data_dcfcffd5baf6f0ac9876c239d1495f68
#
_entry.id   dcfcffd5baf6f0ac9876c239d1495f68
#
_cell.length_a   1.000
_cell.length_b   1.000
_cell.length_c   1.000
_cell.angle_alpha   90.00
_cell.angle_beta   90.00
_cell.angle_gamma   90.00
#
_symmetry.space_group_name_H-M   'P 1'
#
loop_
_entity.id
_entity.type
_entity.pdbx_description
1 polymer ?
#
loop_
_entity_poly.entity_id
_entity_poly.type
_entity_poly.pdbx_seq_one_letter_code
_entity_poly.pdbx_strand_id
1 'polypeptide(L)'
;MQSRTEQSAAPARDHDSSFEDRTYRKVILRILPILLLCYMAAYLDRVNIGFAKLDMLEDLQFSNTVYALGASMFFWGYFLFEVPSNLLLHRLGARFWIARIMLTWALVSMAVAFTVPLAQFFGIQSSTMFYSLRFLLGICEAGFFPGVILYLNYWFPTHRQSRVMSGFLLALPVSLVLGGMLSGWLMTAMQGVHGLSGWQWMLLIEGLPSIVMAVVVIVCLCDNIDKAKWLSAAEKAMPVSYTHLTLPTTPYV
;
A
#
# COMPACT_ATOMS: atom_id res chain seq x y z
N MET A 1 -17.81 14.02 -65.71
CA MET A 1 -17.78 15.13 -64.80
C MET A 1 -18.58 14.72 -63.56
N GLN A 2 -17.91 14.09 -62.59
CA GLN A 2 -18.51 13.76 -61.29
C GLN A 2 -17.56 14.25 -60.24
N SER A 3 -17.90 15.38 -59.61
CA SER A 3 -17.21 15.95 -58.46
C SER A 3 -17.55 15.11 -57.22
N ARG A 4 -16.60 14.32 -56.72
CA ARG A 4 -16.65 13.73 -55.38
C ARG A 4 -16.37 14.82 -54.37
N THR A 5 -17.39 15.18 -53.62
CA THR A 5 -17.32 15.95 -52.41
C THR A 5 -16.63 15.11 -51.34
N GLU A 6 -15.36 15.40 -51.04
CA GLU A 6 -14.67 14.90 -49.85
C GLU A 6 -15.32 15.57 -48.63
N GLN A 7 -16.13 14.78 -47.93
CA GLN A 7 -16.60 15.18 -46.59
C GLN A 7 -15.47 15.01 -45.61
N SER A 8 -14.92 16.16 -45.17
CA SER A 8 -13.98 16.32 -44.09
C SER A 8 -14.61 15.82 -42.78
N ALA A 9 -14.28 14.56 -42.40
CA ALA A 9 -14.70 13.99 -41.14
C ALA A 9 -13.56 14.09 -40.11
N ALA A 10 -13.25 15.31 -39.63
CA ALA A 10 -12.28 15.50 -38.57
C ALA A 10 -12.54 16.75 -37.72
N PRO A 11 -13.52 16.75 -36.81
CA PRO A 11 -13.35 17.37 -35.51
C PRO A 11 -13.87 16.57 -34.31
N ALA A 12 -14.56 15.43 -34.51
CA ALA A 12 -15.16 14.69 -33.39
C ALA A 12 -14.12 13.96 -32.49
N ARG A 13 -13.00 13.54 -33.04
CA ARG A 13 -11.95 12.79 -32.30
C ARG A 13 -11.14 13.65 -31.34
N ASP A 14 -10.90 14.91 -31.64
CA ASP A 14 -10.09 15.82 -30.80
C ASP A 14 -10.86 16.29 -29.55
N HIS A 15 -12.16 16.46 -29.64
CA HIS A 15 -13.01 16.83 -28.50
C HIS A 15 -13.15 15.68 -27.49
N ASP A 16 -13.21 14.45 -27.98
CA ASP A 16 -13.35 13.26 -27.14
C ASP A 16 -12.05 12.96 -26.39
N SER A 17 -10.90 13.07 -27.06
CA SER A 17 -9.57 12.88 -26.43
C SER A 17 -9.28 13.92 -25.36
N SER A 18 -9.65 15.18 -25.54
CA SER A 18 -9.43 16.25 -24.58
C SER A 18 -10.32 16.12 -23.33
N PHE A 19 -11.53 15.59 -23.46
CA PHE A 19 -12.44 15.28 -22.35
C PHE A 19 -11.93 14.09 -21.55
N GLU A 20 -11.51 13.03 -22.25
CA GLU A 20 -10.93 11.85 -21.65
C GLU A 20 -9.69 12.19 -20.82
N ASP A 21 -8.75 12.96 -21.36
CA ASP A 21 -7.52 13.38 -20.68
C ASP A 21 -7.80 14.20 -19.43
N ARG A 22 -8.76 15.11 -19.47
CA ARG A 22 -9.18 15.90 -18.30
C ARG A 22 -9.79 15.01 -17.22
N THR A 23 -10.61 14.06 -17.60
CA THR A 23 -11.24 13.13 -16.66
C THR A 23 -10.20 12.25 -15.99
N TYR A 24 -9.28 11.61 -16.74
CA TYR A 24 -8.22 10.81 -16.15
C TYR A 24 -7.25 11.64 -15.30
N ARG A 25 -6.94 12.87 -15.68
CA ARG A 25 -6.15 13.77 -14.85
C ARG A 25 -6.83 14.03 -13.50
N LYS A 26 -8.14 14.24 -13.47
CA LYS A 26 -8.93 14.41 -12.25
C LYS A 26 -8.88 13.16 -11.37
N VAL A 27 -9.00 11.97 -11.99
CA VAL A 27 -8.89 10.67 -11.30
C VAL A 27 -7.49 10.49 -10.72
N ILE A 28 -6.44 10.72 -11.51
CA ILE A 28 -5.05 10.61 -11.09
C ILE A 28 -4.77 11.50 -9.88
N LEU A 29 -5.10 12.80 -9.98
CA LEU A 29 -4.84 13.76 -8.91
C LEU A 29 -5.59 13.47 -7.62
N ARG A 30 -6.66 12.69 -7.68
CA ARG A 30 -7.44 12.32 -6.49
C ARG A 30 -7.02 10.98 -5.88
N ILE A 31 -6.68 9.99 -6.69
CA ILE A 31 -6.39 8.62 -6.23
C ILE A 31 -4.91 8.42 -6.00
N LEU A 32 -4.07 8.81 -6.96
CA LEU A 32 -2.64 8.50 -6.93
C LEU A 32 -1.90 9.09 -5.73
N PRO A 33 -2.13 10.35 -5.30
CA PRO A 33 -1.45 10.89 -4.12
C PRO A 33 -1.77 10.11 -2.84
N ILE A 34 -3.02 9.68 -2.67
CA ILE A 34 -3.43 8.87 -1.50
C ILE A 34 -2.69 7.54 -1.51
N LEU A 35 -2.72 6.82 -2.64
CA LEU A 35 -2.04 5.52 -2.76
C LEU A 35 -0.52 5.65 -2.63
N LEU A 36 0.06 6.74 -3.14
CA LEU A 36 1.48 7.04 -3.01
C LEU A 36 1.85 7.22 -1.54
N LEU A 37 1.09 8.02 -0.78
CA LEU A 37 1.30 8.20 0.65
C LEU A 37 1.09 6.90 1.43
N CYS A 38 0.11 6.07 1.06
CA CYS A 38 -0.07 4.75 1.64
C CYS A 38 1.16 3.86 1.40
N TYR A 39 1.70 3.87 0.19
CA TYR A 39 2.88 3.07 -0.13
C TYR A 39 4.15 3.60 0.53
N MET A 40 4.27 4.93 0.65
CA MET A 40 5.36 5.55 1.41
C MET A 40 5.33 5.13 2.88
N ALA A 41 4.16 5.17 3.53
CA ALA A 41 3.99 4.73 4.90
C ALA A 41 4.31 3.23 5.05
N ALA A 42 3.82 2.39 4.13
CA ALA A 42 4.12 0.96 4.11
C ALA A 42 5.60 0.66 3.95
N TYR A 43 6.27 1.37 3.04
CA TYR A 43 7.68 1.13 2.78
C TYR A 43 8.58 1.63 3.91
N LEU A 44 8.22 2.75 4.53
CA LEU A 44 8.88 3.27 5.72
C LEU A 44 8.85 2.23 6.86
N ASP A 45 7.67 1.70 7.15
CA ASP A 45 7.48 0.69 8.19
C ASP A 45 8.21 -0.64 7.90
N ARG A 46 8.39 -0.99 6.63
CA ARG A 46 9.13 -2.18 6.20
C ARG A 46 10.64 -2.05 6.42
N VAL A 47 11.21 -0.85 6.25
CA VAL A 47 12.65 -0.62 6.35
C VAL A 47 13.11 -0.19 7.73
N ASN A 48 12.21 0.33 8.59
CA ASN A 48 12.54 0.84 9.92
C ASN A 48 13.22 -0.21 10.81
N ILE A 49 12.82 -1.49 10.71
CA ILE A 49 13.45 -2.57 11.46
C ILE A 49 14.96 -2.73 11.13
N GLY A 50 15.35 -2.37 9.90
CA GLY A 50 16.75 -2.34 9.49
C GLY A 50 17.55 -1.24 10.18
N PHE A 51 16.94 -0.07 10.36
CA PHE A 51 17.56 1.04 11.11
C PHE A 51 17.63 0.72 12.60
N ALA A 52 16.59 0.11 13.18
CA ALA A 52 16.55 -0.32 14.59
C ALA A 52 17.55 -1.42 14.93
N LYS A 53 18.13 -2.12 13.96
CA LYS A 53 18.86 -3.38 14.16
C LYS A 53 19.88 -3.33 15.28
N LEU A 54 20.78 -2.35 15.26
CA LEU A 54 21.92 -2.31 16.20
C LEU A 54 21.45 -2.08 17.63
N ASP A 55 20.64 -1.06 17.85
CA ASP A 55 20.12 -0.72 19.17
C ASP A 55 19.18 -1.80 19.71
N MET A 56 18.38 -2.41 18.83
CA MET A 56 17.48 -3.50 19.17
C MET A 56 18.24 -4.77 19.57
N LEU A 57 19.34 -5.11 18.90
CA LEU A 57 20.18 -6.25 19.26
C LEU A 57 20.79 -6.07 20.67
N GLU A 58 21.24 -4.86 20.98
CA GLU A 58 21.81 -4.51 22.28
C GLU A 58 20.75 -4.55 23.38
N ASP A 59 19.63 -3.86 23.19
CA ASP A 59 18.57 -3.74 24.20
C ASP A 59 17.87 -5.07 24.50
N LEU A 60 17.62 -5.89 23.47
CA LEU A 60 16.92 -7.16 23.62
C LEU A 60 17.88 -8.34 23.88
N GLN A 61 19.19 -8.10 23.88
CA GLN A 61 20.23 -9.13 23.98
C GLN A 61 20.07 -10.23 22.92
N PHE A 62 19.70 -9.81 21.70
CA PHE A 62 19.51 -10.73 20.59
C PHE A 62 20.82 -10.96 19.83
N SER A 63 21.03 -12.22 19.40
CA SER A 63 22.08 -12.52 18.43
C SER A 63 21.68 -12.07 17.04
N ASN A 64 22.67 -11.91 16.15
CA ASN A 64 22.42 -11.67 14.73
C ASN A 64 21.55 -12.76 14.09
N THR A 65 21.66 -14.01 14.57
CA THR A 65 20.84 -15.14 14.09
C THR A 65 19.38 -14.96 14.48
N VAL A 66 19.09 -14.56 15.73
CA VAL A 66 17.72 -14.29 16.20
C VAL A 66 17.10 -13.17 15.37
N TYR A 67 17.83 -12.09 15.14
CA TYR A 67 17.35 -10.99 14.30
C TYR A 67 17.07 -11.44 12.86
N ALA A 68 18.01 -12.17 12.24
CA ALA A 68 17.87 -12.64 10.86
C ALA A 68 16.67 -13.60 10.69
N LEU A 69 16.45 -14.50 11.65
CA LEU A 69 15.27 -15.37 11.67
C LEU A 69 13.98 -14.56 11.80
N GLY A 70 13.94 -13.59 12.71
CA GLY A 70 12.77 -12.72 12.87
C GLY A 70 12.48 -11.89 11.61
N ALA A 71 13.51 -11.34 10.97
CA ALA A 71 13.36 -10.67 9.68
C ALA A 71 12.79 -11.61 8.60
N SER A 72 13.26 -12.87 8.57
CA SER A 72 12.77 -13.89 7.63
C SER A 72 11.33 -14.30 7.90
N MET A 73 10.88 -14.36 9.17
CA MET A 73 9.50 -14.69 9.54
C MET A 73 8.48 -13.73 8.91
N PHE A 74 8.83 -12.47 8.75
CA PHE A 74 8.00 -11.50 8.04
C PHE A 74 7.70 -11.96 6.60
N PHE A 75 8.73 -12.36 5.86
CA PHE A 75 8.58 -12.79 4.47
C PHE A 75 7.78 -14.09 4.36
N TRP A 76 7.92 -15.02 5.31
CA TRP A 76 7.08 -16.22 5.36
C TRP A 76 5.61 -15.88 5.57
N GLY A 77 5.29 -15.01 6.52
CA GLY A 77 3.93 -14.54 6.74
C GLY A 77 3.36 -13.85 5.51
N TYR A 78 4.14 -12.96 4.90
CA TYR A 78 3.75 -12.25 3.68
C TYR A 78 3.45 -13.20 2.52
N PHE A 79 4.39 -14.10 2.20
CA PHE A 79 4.27 -15.04 1.08
C PHE A 79 3.07 -15.99 1.21
N LEU A 80 2.88 -16.57 2.38
CA LEU A 80 1.79 -17.53 2.61
C LEU A 80 0.40 -16.89 2.52
N PHE A 81 0.29 -15.63 2.91
CA PHE A 81 -1.01 -14.95 3.00
C PHE A 81 -1.28 -13.95 1.87
N GLU A 82 -0.35 -13.76 0.92
CA GLU A 82 -0.54 -12.86 -0.21
C GLU A 82 -1.73 -13.24 -1.09
N VAL A 83 -1.82 -14.51 -1.50
CA VAL A 83 -2.93 -15.00 -2.33
C VAL A 83 -4.26 -14.97 -1.56
N PRO A 84 -4.38 -15.53 -0.34
CA PRO A 84 -5.61 -15.42 0.46
C PRO A 84 -6.06 -13.97 0.66
N SER A 85 -5.16 -13.05 0.93
CA SER A 85 -5.46 -11.64 1.12
C SER A 85 -6.06 -11.00 -0.14
N ASN A 86 -5.50 -11.30 -1.31
CA ASN A 86 -6.02 -10.79 -2.58
C ASN A 86 -7.40 -11.35 -2.93
N LEU A 87 -7.68 -12.62 -2.63
CA LEU A 87 -9.01 -13.18 -2.78
C LEU A 87 -10.05 -12.48 -1.90
N LEU A 88 -9.68 -12.13 -0.68
CA LEU A 88 -10.55 -11.37 0.24
C LEU A 88 -10.76 -9.94 -0.25
N LEU A 89 -9.73 -9.30 -0.82
CA LEU A 89 -9.84 -7.97 -1.41
C LEU A 89 -10.92 -7.92 -2.52
N HIS A 90 -10.95 -8.93 -3.38
CA HIS A 90 -11.98 -9.04 -4.43
C HIS A 90 -13.40 -9.16 -3.86
N ARG A 91 -13.57 -9.86 -2.73
CA ARG A 91 -14.88 -10.08 -2.10
C ARG A 91 -15.37 -8.91 -1.26
N LEU A 92 -14.47 -8.27 -0.51
CA LEU A 92 -14.78 -7.25 0.49
C LEU A 92 -14.69 -5.82 -0.05
N GLY A 93 -14.10 -5.65 -1.23
CA GLY A 93 -13.82 -4.36 -1.83
C GLY A 93 -12.45 -3.79 -1.44
N ALA A 94 -11.81 -3.14 -2.41
CA ALA A 94 -10.44 -2.67 -2.28
C ALA A 94 -10.29 -1.59 -1.20
N ARG A 95 -11.23 -0.64 -1.11
CA ARG A 95 -11.23 0.45 -0.13
C ARG A 95 -11.16 -0.08 1.31
N PHE A 96 -12.08 -0.94 1.68
CA PHE A 96 -12.13 -1.51 3.04
C PHE A 96 -10.91 -2.38 3.31
N TRP A 97 -10.52 -3.21 2.34
CA TRP A 97 -9.45 -4.18 2.54
C TRP A 97 -8.07 -3.51 2.66
N ILE A 98 -7.76 -2.51 1.83
CA ILE A 98 -6.52 -1.72 1.95
C ILE A 98 -6.46 -1.00 3.30
N ALA A 99 -7.55 -0.37 3.73
CA ALA A 99 -7.60 0.29 5.03
C ALA A 99 -7.39 -0.67 6.20
N ARG A 100 -8.01 -1.87 6.15
CA ARG A 100 -7.82 -2.94 7.14
C ARG A 100 -6.34 -3.37 7.18
N ILE A 101 -5.73 -3.62 6.02
CA ILE A 101 -4.32 -3.97 5.91
C ILE A 101 -3.47 -2.91 6.61
N MET A 102 -3.64 -1.63 6.26
CA MET A 102 -2.86 -0.53 6.83
C MET A 102 -3.01 -0.41 8.35
N LEU A 103 -4.24 -0.53 8.85
CA LEU A 103 -4.50 -0.45 10.29
C LEU A 103 -3.88 -1.63 11.04
N THR A 104 -4.10 -2.85 10.56
CA THR A 104 -3.63 -4.05 11.26
C THR A 104 -2.11 -4.16 11.26
N TRP A 105 -1.44 -3.85 10.14
CA TRP A 105 0.01 -3.89 10.15
C TRP A 105 0.61 -2.80 11.05
N ALA A 106 0.07 -1.56 11.03
CA ALA A 106 0.56 -0.49 11.89
C ALA A 106 0.51 -0.88 13.37
N LEU A 107 -0.60 -1.46 13.82
CA LEU A 107 -0.75 -1.92 15.20
C LEU A 107 0.25 -3.02 15.54
N VAL A 108 0.48 -3.99 14.65
CA VAL A 108 1.44 -5.06 14.88
C VAL A 108 2.88 -4.55 14.83
N SER A 109 3.20 -3.62 13.91
CA SER A 109 4.51 -2.97 13.84
C SER A 109 4.82 -2.23 15.15
N MET A 110 3.87 -1.41 15.62
CA MET A 110 3.99 -0.73 16.92
C MET A 110 4.14 -1.72 18.08
N ALA A 111 3.49 -2.88 18.03
CA ALA A 111 3.61 -3.93 19.05
C ALA A 111 5.02 -4.53 19.14
N VAL A 112 5.82 -4.49 18.05
CA VAL A 112 7.23 -4.93 18.08
C VAL A 112 8.06 -4.10 19.07
N ALA A 113 7.74 -2.81 19.27
CA ALA A 113 8.37 -1.98 20.28
C ALA A 113 8.21 -2.53 21.71
N PHE A 114 7.18 -3.34 21.94
CA PHE A 114 6.84 -3.94 23.24
C PHE A 114 7.12 -5.45 23.29
N THR A 115 8.08 -5.94 22.52
CA THR A 115 8.41 -7.38 22.45
C THR A 115 8.68 -7.98 23.83
N VAL A 116 9.44 -7.30 24.70
CA VAL A 116 9.77 -7.82 26.05
C VAL A 116 8.54 -7.85 26.96
N PRO A 117 7.79 -6.75 27.17
CA PRO A 117 6.56 -6.79 27.97
C PRO A 117 5.54 -7.81 27.50
N LEU A 118 5.36 -7.94 26.18
CA LEU A 118 4.45 -8.93 25.61
C LEU A 118 4.94 -10.36 25.86
N ALA A 119 6.24 -10.62 25.71
CA ALA A 119 6.81 -11.93 26.01
C ALA A 119 6.61 -12.33 27.48
N GLN A 120 6.81 -11.38 28.41
CA GLN A 120 6.57 -11.60 29.84
C GLN A 120 5.07 -11.87 30.11
N PHE A 121 4.18 -11.11 29.51
CA PHE A 121 2.74 -11.29 29.68
C PHE A 121 2.27 -12.67 29.22
N PHE A 122 2.79 -13.18 28.11
CA PHE A 122 2.45 -14.51 27.59
C PHE A 122 3.31 -15.64 28.16
N GLY A 123 4.31 -15.36 28.99
CA GLY A 123 5.19 -16.36 29.60
C GLY A 123 6.09 -17.07 28.58
N ILE A 124 6.49 -16.42 27.50
CA ILE A 124 7.35 -16.96 26.44
C ILE A 124 8.66 -16.17 26.31
N GLN A 125 9.62 -16.72 25.58
CA GLN A 125 10.89 -16.03 25.34
C GLN A 125 10.70 -14.81 24.42
N SER A 126 11.47 -13.74 24.65
CA SER A 126 11.43 -12.52 23.84
C SER A 126 11.75 -12.79 22.35
N SER A 127 12.65 -13.73 22.05
CA SER A 127 12.94 -14.17 20.68
C SER A 127 11.72 -14.81 20.01
N THR A 128 10.99 -15.68 20.72
CA THR A 128 9.76 -16.31 20.21
C THR A 128 8.67 -15.26 19.97
N MET A 129 8.51 -14.30 20.89
CA MET A 129 7.57 -13.19 20.71
C MET A 129 7.93 -12.36 19.48
N PHE A 130 9.21 -12.02 19.32
CA PHE A 130 9.71 -11.29 18.16
C PHE A 130 9.40 -12.03 16.84
N TYR A 131 9.66 -13.32 16.76
CA TYR A 131 9.31 -14.14 15.58
C TYR A 131 7.82 -14.14 15.29
N SER A 132 7.00 -14.27 16.32
CA SER A 132 5.55 -14.27 16.20
C SER A 132 5.01 -12.93 15.70
N LEU A 133 5.51 -11.82 16.25
CA LEU A 133 5.13 -10.47 15.81
C LEU A 133 5.57 -10.20 14.37
N ARG A 134 6.79 -10.61 13.99
CA ARG A 134 7.28 -10.46 12.62
C ARG A 134 6.48 -11.30 11.62
N PHE A 135 6.13 -12.52 11.97
CA PHE A 135 5.28 -13.38 11.15
C PHE A 135 3.87 -12.78 11.00
N LEU A 136 3.27 -12.35 12.11
CA LEU A 136 1.96 -11.69 12.12
C LEU A 136 1.96 -10.39 11.30
N LEU A 137 3.04 -9.60 11.38
CA LEU A 137 3.21 -8.40 10.58
C LEU A 137 3.20 -8.73 9.08
N GLY A 138 3.91 -9.78 8.68
CA GLY A 138 3.88 -10.29 7.30
C GLY A 138 2.47 -10.66 6.84
N ILE A 139 1.69 -11.36 7.68
CA ILE A 139 0.28 -11.70 7.40
C ILE A 139 -0.56 -10.42 7.24
N CYS A 140 -0.40 -9.46 8.13
CA CYS A 140 -1.17 -8.22 8.12
C CYS A 140 -0.88 -7.35 6.89
N GLU A 141 0.36 -7.31 6.43
CA GLU A 141 0.80 -6.53 5.26
C GLU A 141 0.54 -7.26 3.93
N ALA A 142 0.36 -8.58 3.97
CA ALA A 142 0.18 -9.39 2.78
C ALA A 142 -1.00 -8.90 1.91
N GLY A 143 -0.75 -8.80 0.61
CA GLY A 143 -1.74 -8.38 -0.37
C GLY A 143 -1.87 -6.86 -0.55
N PHE A 144 -1.11 -6.02 0.17
CA PHE A 144 -1.19 -4.57 0.00
C PHE A 144 -0.76 -4.15 -1.41
N PHE A 145 0.45 -4.49 -1.81
CA PHE A 145 1.00 -4.08 -3.12
C PHE A 145 0.18 -4.61 -4.30
N PRO A 146 -0.09 -5.94 -4.43
CA PRO A 146 -0.94 -6.44 -5.49
C PRO A 146 -2.39 -5.93 -5.40
N GLY A 147 -2.88 -5.66 -4.19
CA GLY A 147 -4.18 -5.03 -3.99
C GLY A 147 -4.28 -3.63 -4.55
N VAL A 148 -3.24 -2.81 -4.38
CA VAL A 148 -3.16 -1.48 -4.99
C VAL A 148 -3.09 -1.57 -6.51
N ILE A 149 -2.29 -2.50 -7.06
CA ILE A 149 -2.23 -2.74 -8.52
C ILE A 149 -3.61 -3.09 -9.05
N LEU A 150 -4.31 -4.02 -8.41
CA LEU A 150 -5.65 -4.42 -8.78
C LEU A 150 -6.63 -3.24 -8.72
N TYR A 151 -6.55 -2.43 -7.66
CA TYR A 151 -7.36 -1.23 -7.52
C TYR A 151 -7.12 -0.24 -8.66
N LEU A 152 -5.85 0.01 -9.02
CA LEU A 152 -5.50 0.88 -10.15
C LEU A 152 -6.04 0.33 -11.48
N ASN A 153 -6.08 -0.99 -11.67
CA ASN A 153 -6.64 -1.63 -12.85
C ASN A 153 -8.16 -1.39 -13.01
N TYR A 154 -8.89 -1.17 -11.91
CA TYR A 154 -10.31 -0.80 -11.97
C TYR A 154 -10.53 0.66 -12.41
N TRP A 155 -9.51 1.53 -12.28
CA TRP A 155 -9.63 2.96 -12.56
C TRP A 155 -8.98 3.39 -13.87
N PHE A 156 -8.03 2.61 -14.39
CA PHE A 156 -7.24 3.02 -15.55
C PHE A 156 -7.19 1.95 -16.62
N PRO A 157 -7.42 2.31 -17.90
CA PRO A 157 -7.24 1.42 -19.02
C PRO A 157 -5.77 1.03 -19.21
N THR A 158 -5.50 -0.11 -19.82
CA THR A 158 -4.17 -0.71 -19.95
C THR A 158 -3.11 0.24 -20.52
N HIS A 159 -3.47 1.08 -21.49
CA HIS A 159 -2.53 2.01 -22.12
C HIS A 159 -2.07 3.16 -21.19
N ARG A 160 -2.81 3.44 -20.10
CA ARG A 160 -2.46 4.45 -19.09
C ARG A 160 -1.85 3.86 -17.81
N GLN A 161 -2.01 2.57 -17.59
CA GLN A 161 -1.57 1.89 -16.36
C GLN A 161 -0.06 2.04 -16.13
N SER A 162 0.77 1.88 -17.18
CA SER A 162 2.22 1.98 -17.06
C SER A 162 2.68 3.33 -16.49
N ARG A 163 2.07 4.43 -16.95
CA ARG A 163 2.40 5.78 -16.46
C ARG A 163 1.98 5.98 -15.01
N VAL A 164 0.77 5.54 -14.65
CA VAL A 164 0.26 5.63 -13.28
C VAL A 164 1.09 4.76 -12.33
N MET A 165 1.43 3.56 -12.76
CA MET A 165 2.28 2.63 -12.00
C MET A 165 3.69 3.18 -11.78
N SER A 166 4.31 3.76 -12.81
CA SER A 166 5.61 4.41 -12.65
C SER A 166 5.56 5.55 -11.63
N GLY A 167 4.50 6.38 -11.67
CA GLY A 167 4.27 7.42 -10.67
C GLY A 167 4.11 6.86 -9.25
N PHE A 168 3.38 5.77 -9.11
CA PHE A 168 3.19 5.09 -7.83
C PHE A 168 4.51 4.50 -7.28
N LEU A 169 5.33 3.89 -8.13
CA LEU A 169 6.61 3.31 -7.73
C LEU A 169 7.66 4.35 -7.31
N LEU A 170 7.50 5.63 -7.67
CA LEU A 170 8.36 6.70 -7.15
C LEU A 170 8.30 6.86 -5.63
N ALA A 171 7.24 6.37 -4.99
CA ALA A 171 7.16 6.34 -3.54
C ALA A 171 8.32 5.57 -2.89
N LEU A 172 8.82 4.52 -3.54
CA LEU A 172 9.87 3.66 -3.01
C LEU A 172 11.19 4.39 -2.74
N PRO A 173 11.86 5.01 -3.75
CA PRO A 173 13.09 5.75 -3.48
C PRO A 173 12.86 6.97 -2.58
N VAL A 174 11.72 7.64 -2.67
CA VAL A 174 11.39 8.77 -1.80
C VAL A 174 11.28 8.29 -0.35
N SER A 175 10.62 7.16 -0.10
CA SER A 175 10.49 6.59 1.25
C SER A 175 11.83 6.17 1.85
N LEU A 176 12.75 5.64 1.04
CA LEU A 176 14.10 5.27 1.52
C LEU A 176 14.87 6.50 2.02
N VAL A 177 14.84 7.57 1.24
CA VAL A 177 15.57 8.81 1.60
C VAL A 177 14.94 9.46 2.83
N LEU A 178 13.62 9.70 2.80
CA LEU A 178 12.91 10.34 3.91
C LEU A 178 12.91 9.45 5.15
N GLY A 179 12.73 8.14 4.98
CA GLY A 179 12.74 7.16 6.07
C GLY A 179 14.07 7.14 6.79
N GLY A 180 15.19 7.02 6.06
CA GLY A 180 16.51 7.02 6.70
C GLY A 180 16.80 8.28 7.51
N MET A 181 16.41 9.46 6.99
CA MET A 181 16.55 10.73 7.72
C MET A 181 15.65 10.79 8.96
N LEU A 182 14.38 10.41 8.81
CA LEU A 182 13.40 10.44 9.89
C LEU A 182 13.73 9.42 10.98
N SER A 183 14.00 8.16 10.60
CA SER A 183 14.34 7.08 11.52
C SER A 183 15.59 7.41 12.33
N GLY A 184 16.67 7.89 11.68
CA GLY A 184 17.90 8.28 12.37
C GLY A 184 17.69 9.44 13.34
N TRP A 185 16.91 10.45 12.95
CA TRP A 185 16.56 11.56 13.83
C TRP A 185 15.72 11.12 15.03
N LEU A 186 14.68 10.31 14.80
CA LEU A 186 13.81 9.80 15.86
C LEU A 186 14.58 8.96 16.88
N MET A 187 15.42 8.05 16.42
CA MET A 187 16.23 7.19 17.29
C MET A 187 17.14 8.01 18.22
N THR A 188 17.73 9.09 17.71
CA THR A 188 18.60 9.96 18.50
C THR A 188 17.82 10.90 19.41
N ALA A 189 16.80 11.57 18.89
CA ALA A 189 16.04 12.60 19.60
C ALA A 189 15.14 12.03 20.72
N MET A 190 14.67 10.79 20.56
CA MET A 190 13.73 10.16 21.50
C MET A 190 14.40 9.14 22.42
N GLN A 191 15.71 9.00 22.39
CA GLN A 191 16.44 8.05 23.23
C GLN A 191 16.23 8.34 24.73
N GLY A 192 15.72 7.35 25.47
CA GLY A 192 15.46 7.41 26.90
C GLY A 192 14.20 8.18 27.32
N VAL A 193 13.45 8.75 26.38
CA VAL A 193 12.20 9.47 26.67
C VAL A 193 11.16 8.47 27.20
N HIS A 194 10.58 8.78 28.35
CA HIS A 194 9.65 7.91 29.10
C HIS A 194 10.16 6.49 29.36
N GLY A 195 11.48 6.30 29.40
CA GLY A 195 12.09 5.00 29.65
C GLY A 195 12.09 4.05 28.45
N LEU A 196 11.73 4.53 27.26
CA LEU A 196 11.79 3.77 26.02
C LEU A 196 13.06 4.13 25.24
N SER A 197 13.62 3.15 24.54
CA SER A 197 14.73 3.35 23.61
C SER A 197 14.28 4.07 22.34
N GLY A 198 15.20 4.75 21.67
CA GLY A 198 14.92 5.51 20.45
C GLY A 198 14.30 4.66 19.33
N TRP A 199 14.73 3.39 19.17
CA TRP A 199 14.16 2.47 18.19
C TRP A 199 12.69 2.11 18.50
N GLN A 200 12.30 2.05 19.78
CA GLN A 200 10.91 1.82 20.17
C GLN A 200 10.03 3.00 19.77
N TRP A 201 10.48 4.22 20.05
CA TRP A 201 9.80 5.45 19.64
C TRP A 201 9.70 5.58 18.12
N MET A 202 10.76 5.21 17.40
CA MET A 202 10.74 5.19 15.93
C MET A 202 9.60 4.29 15.41
N LEU A 203 9.49 3.04 15.89
CA LEU A 203 8.40 2.13 15.49
C LEU A 203 7.01 2.69 15.84
N LEU A 204 6.87 3.32 17.00
CA LEU A 204 5.60 3.91 17.42
C LEU A 204 5.20 5.10 16.54
N ILE A 205 6.12 6.01 16.29
CA ILE A 205 5.83 7.25 15.54
C ILE A 205 5.67 6.95 14.04
N GLU A 206 6.50 6.08 13.48
CA GLU A 206 6.42 5.72 12.05
C GLU A 206 5.21 4.83 11.73
N GLY A 207 4.62 4.15 12.71
CA GLY A 207 3.33 3.47 12.55
C GLY A 207 2.12 4.41 12.47
N LEU A 208 2.18 5.61 13.05
CA LEU A 208 1.06 6.56 13.06
C LEU A 208 0.59 6.99 11.65
N PRO A 209 1.47 7.34 10.70
CA PRO A 209 1.08 7.65 9.33
C PRO A 209 0.22 6.55 8.69
N SER A 210 0.51 5.27 8.94
CA SER A 210 -0.27 4.15 8.41
C SER A 210 -1.68 4.11 8.98
N ILE A 211 -1.86 4.42 10.27
CA ILE A 211 -3.19 4.54 10.90
C ILE A 211 -3.97 5.71 10.30
N VAL A 212 -3.33 6.86 10.16
CA VAL A 212 -3.96 8.04 9.54
C VAL A 212 -4.38 7.73 8.11
N MET A 213 -3.51 7.10 7.33
CA MET A 213 -3.81 6.74 5.94
C MET A 213 -4.90 5.67 5.84
N ALA A 214 -5.03 4.74 6.80
CA ALA A 214 -6.16 3.81 6.85
C ALA A 214 -7.50 4.57 6.93
N VAL A 215 -7.58 5.61 7.74
CA VAL A 215 -8.77 6.49 7.84
C VAL A 215 -8.98 7.25 6.53
N VAL A 216 -7.92 7.84 5.97
CA VAL A 216 -7.98 8.59 4.69
C VAL A 216 -8.47 7.69 3.56
N VAL A 217 -8.00 6.45 3.47
CA VAL A 217 -8.45 5.47 2.48
C VAL A 217 -9.96 5.21 2.62
N ILE A 218 -10.45 4.98 3.84
CA ILE A 218 -11.90 4.76 4.07
C ILE A 218 -12.72 5.98 3.69
N VAL A 219 -12.26 7.19 3.97
CA VAL A 219 -13.04 8.40 3.72
C VAL A 219 -12.96 8.85 2.25
N CYS A 220 -11.77 8.79 1.64
CA CYS A 220 -11.48 9.45 0.37
C CYS A 220 -11.52 8.52 -0.85
N LEU A 221 -11.22 7.22 -0.70
CA LEU A 221 -11.26 6.29 -1.83
C LEU A 221 -12.67 5.74 -2.06
N CYS A 222 -12.93 5.36 -3.31
CA CYS A 222 -14.16 4.69 -3.74
C CYS A 222 -13.79 3.33 -4.35
N ASP A 223 -14.59 2.30 -4.16
CA ASP A 223 -14.29 0.95 -4.68
C ASP A 223 -14.29 0.89 -6.21
N ASN A 224 -15.18 1.66 -6.84
CA ASN A 224 -15.34 1.69 -8.29
C ASN A 224 -15.81 3.07 -8.78
N ILE A 225 -15.80 3.25 -10.10
CA ILE A 225 -16.18 4.47 -10.78
C ILE A 225 -17.64 4.84 -10.50
N ASP A 226 -18.56 3.87 -10.44
CA ASP A 226 -19.99 4.12 -10.23
C ASP A 226 -20.27 4.78 -8.88
N LYS A 227 -19.51 4.39 -7.83
CA LYS A 227 -19.63 4.94 -6.48
C LYS A 227 -18.95 6.30 -6.31
N ALA A 228 -18.20 6.78 -7.31
CA ALA A 228 -17.47 8.05 -7.24
C ALA A 228 -18.42 9.24 -7.40
N LYS A 229 -18.87 9.82 -6.29
CA LYS A 229 -19.77 10.98 -6.26
C LYS A 229 -19.18 12.27 -6.87
N TRP A 230 -17.86 12.32 -7.04
CA TRP A 230 -17.12 13.46 -7.59
C TRP A 230 -16.95 13.41 -9.12
N LEU A 231 -17.39 12.32 -9.77
CA LEU A 231 -17.49 12.21 -11.22
C LEU A 231 -18.90 12.52 -11.69
N SER A 232 -19.02 13.27 -12.76
CA SER A 232 -20.30 13.52 -13.46
C SER A 232 -20.80 12.25 -14.15
N ALA A 233 -22.07 12.23 -14.53
CA ALA A 233 -22.64 11.10 -15.26
C ALA A 233 -21.92 10.84 -16.60
N ALA A 234 -21.51 11.89 -17.31
CA ALA A 234 -20.75 11.78 -18.55
C ALA A 234 -19.34 11.22 -18.33
N GLU A 235 -18.65 11.62 -17.24
CA GLU A 235 -17.32 11.09 -16.88
C GLU A 235 -17.38 9.61 -16.47
N LYS A 236 -18.48 9.17 -15.85
CA LYS A 236 -18.70 7.76 -15.48
C LYS A 236 -19.05 6.87 -16.69
N ALA A 237 -19.69 7.45 -17.69
CA ALA A 237 -20.06 6.71 -18.90
C ALA A 237 -18.88 6.45 -19.86
N MET A 238 -17.71 7.02 -19.56
CA MET A 238 -16.50 6.73 -20.34
C MET A 238 -16.17 5.24 -20.27
N PRO A 239 -15.89 4.59 -21.43
CA PRO A 239 -15.55 3.18 -21.43
C PRO A 239 -14.18 2.97 -20.77
N VAL A 240 -14.17 2.72 -19.46
CA VAL A 240 -13.05 2.02 -18.83
C VAL A 240 -13.13 0.60 -19.36
N SER A 241 -12.19 0.25 -20.21
CA SER A 241 -12.19 -1.04 -20.90
C SER A 241 -12.10 -2.19 -19.89
N TYR A 242 -13.25 -2.64 -19.39
CA TYR A 242 -13.40 -3.89 -18.64
C TYR A 242 -13.25 -5.14 -19.52
N THR A 243 -12.72 -5.00 -20.75
CA THR A 243 -12.70 -6.03 -21.77
C THR A 243 -11.83 -7.26 -21.46
N HIS A 244 -11.29 -7.40 -20.26
CA HIS A 244 -10.44 -8.55 -19.94
C HIS A 244 -10.94 -9.47 -18.81
N LEU A 245 -12.16 -9.27 -18.29
CA LEU A 245 -12.74 -10.19 -17.29
C LEU A 245 -13.93 -11.01 -17.83
N THR A 246 -14.34 -10.84 -19.05
CA THR A 246 -15.13 -11.86 -19.72
C THR A 246 -14.17 -12.91 -20.24
N LEU A 247 -14.03 -14.02 -19.50
CA LEU A 247 -13.56 -15.27 -20.08
C LEU A 247 -14.29 -15.46 -21.41
N PRO A 248 -13.59 -15.71 -22.54
CA PRO A 248 -14.27 -16.09 -23.76
C PRO A 248 -14.99 -17.40 -23.48
N THR A 249 -16.30 -17.32 -23.29
CA THR A 249 -17.18 -18.47 -23.38
C THR A 249 -17.29 -18.83 -24.86
N THR A 250 -16.24 -19.36 -25.43
CA THR A 250 -16.31 -20.13 -26.64
C THR A 250 -16.58 -21.57 -26.22
N PRO A 251 -17.78 -22.11 -26.49
CA PRO A 251 -17.95 -23.54 -26.37
C PRO A 251 -17.06 -24.19 -27.43
N TYR A 252 -16.12 -25.01 -26.97
CA TYR A 252 -15.45 -25.95 -27.87
C TYR A 252 -16.52 -26.96 -28.37
N VAL A 253 -16.92 -26.82 -29.62
CA VAL A 253 -17.62 -27.86 -30.36
C VAL A 253 -16.56 -28.72 -31.03
#